data_cf8dd325b89a194049db70c3adb67363
#
_entry.id   cf8dd325b89a194049db70c3adb67363
#
_cell.length_a   1.000
_cell.length_b   1.000
_cell.length_c   1.000
_cell.angle_alpha   90.00
_cell.angle_beta   90.00
_cell.angle_gamma   90.00
#
_symmetry.space_group_name_H-M   'P 1'
#
loop_
_entity.id
_entity.type
_entity.pdbx_description
1 polymer ?
#
loop_
_entity_poly.entity_id
_entity_poly.type
_entity_poly.pdbx_seq_one_letter_code
_entity_poly.pdbx_strand_id
1 'polypeptide(L)'
;MALSGMVTALTVSANPEISPLLSLLEGMSIGLAAGSIIGVLIAYFNILPIIATLGLMNILRGMTYLVSKGKWVSAYQMSTGFKNLSTGTTLGINNLIIFAVIIYIFYSYFINQTKTGRYIYAVGSSPETAELIGIKRRRIILLVYSLMGLLAGLAGVLWVSKFASAQGDTAVGYEMNVIAATVLGGVSVSGGRGRVTGIILGSILFGILANALPLINISPFWQQFIQGIVILAAIISNVLLQRRNERAALKKRAI
;
A
#
# COMPACT_ATOMS: atom_id res chain seq x y z
N MET A 1 4.75 -4.60 -5.37
CA MET A 1 3.59 -5.28 -5.98
C MET A 1 3.95 -5.97 -7.30
N ALA A 2 4.32 -5.25 -8.38
CA ALA A 2 4.59 -5.89 -9.68
C ALA A 2 5.67 -6.97 -9.61
N LEU A 3 6.85 -6.66 -9.05
CA LEU A 3 7.95 -7.63 -8.93
C LEU A 3 7.57 -8.84 -8.08
N SER A 4 6.97 -8.63 -6.90
CA SER A 4 6.55 -9.74 -6.03
C SER A 4 5.53 -10.64 -6.71
N GLY A 5 4.51 -10.05 -7.34
CA GLY A 5 3.51 -10.81 -8.11
C GLY A 5 4.12 -11.56 -9.31
N MET A 6 5.02 -10.93 -10.06
CA MET A 6 5.68 -11.56 -11.22
C MET A 6 6.57 -12.74 -10.80
N VAL A 7 7.44 -12.54 -9.80
CA VAL A 7 8.33 -13.62 -9.32
C VAL A 7 7.50 -14.79 -8.82
N THR A 8 6.50 -14.53 -7.98
CA THR A 8 5.61 -15.58 -7.47
C THR A 8 4.85 -16.29 -8.60
N ALA A 9 4.38 -15.55 -9.62
CA ALA A 9 3.72 -16.16 -10.78
C ALA A 9 4.66 -17.08 -11.57
N LEU A 10 5.91 -16.67 -11.77
CA LEU A 10 6.92 -17.49 -12.44
C LEU A 10 7.25 -18.74 -11.64
N THR A 11 7.39 -18.62 -10.32
CA THR A 11 7.67 -19.75 -9.42
C THR A 11 6.51 -20.77 -9.44
N VAL A 12 5.26 -20.30 -9.37
CA VAL A 12 4.07 -21.16 -9.47
C VAL A 12 3.94 -21.78 -10.86
N SER A 13 4.30 -21.05 -11.91
CA SER A 13 4.28 -21.58 -13.28
C SER A 13 5.33 -22.67 -13.50
N ALA A 14 6.52 -22.53 -12.88
CA ALA A 14 7.57 -23.53 -12.95
C ALA A 14 7.28 -24.78 -12.08
N ASN A 15 6.64 -24.58 -10.94
CA ASN A 15 6.32 -25.62 -9.97
C ASN A 15 4.85 -25.53 -9.53
N PRO A 16 3.90 -26.12 -10.27
CA PRO A 16 2.47 -26.00 -9.96
C PRO A 16 2.04 -26.60 -8.61
N GLU A 17 2.86 -27.48 -8.04
CA GLU A 17 2.62 -28.14 -6.74
C GLU A 17 3.00 -27.28 -5.52
N ILE A 18 3.58 -26.09 -5.75
CA ILE A 18 3.93 -25.18 -4.65
C ILE A 18 2.69 -24.82 -3.84
N SER A 19 2.85 -24.96 -2.52
CA SER A 19 1.80 -24.57 -1.58
C SER A 19 1.47 -23.08 -1.74
N PRO A 20 0.18 -22.71 -1.80
CA PRO A 20 -0.24 -21.31 -1.87
C PRO A 20 0.33 -20.43 -0.74
N LEU A 21 0.55 -21.01 0.44
CA LEU A 21 1.15 -20.30 1.57
C LEU A 21 2.62 -19.94 1.30
N LEU A 22 3.40 -20.82 0.68
CA LEU A 22 4.78 -20.52 0.30
C LEU A 22 4.84 -19.39 -0.73
N SER A 23 3.91 -19.36 -1.66
CA SER A 23 3.78 -18.26 -2.64
C SER A 23 3.51 -16.91 -1.97
N LEU A 24 2.69 -16.87 -0.92
CA LEU A 24 2.47 -15.67 -0.13
C LEU A 24 3.74 -15.22 0.59
N LEU A 25 4.44 -16.15 1.25
CA LEU A 25 5.68 -15.85 1.98
C LEU A 25 6.79 -15.35 1.03
N GLU A 26 6.90 -15.94 -0.16
CA GLU A 26 7.83 -15.49 -1.19
C GLU A 26 7.57 -14.04 -1.58
N GLY A 27 6.34 -13.70 -1.95
CA GLY A 27 6.00 -12.33 -2.33
C GLY A 27 6.15 -11.33 -1.19
N MET A 28 5.81 -11.73 0.04
CA MET A 28 6.02 -10.92 1.24
C MET A 28 7.51 -10.68 1.52
N SER A 29 8.37 -11.67 1.32
CA SER A 29 9.81 -11.55 1.53
C SER A 29 10.45 -10.58 0.53
N ILE A 30 10.06 -10.64 -0.73
CA ILE A 30 10.50 -9.71 -1.78
C ILE A 30 10.06 -8.29 -1.45
N GLY A 31 8.81 -8.13 -1.03
CA GLY A 31 8.28 -6.83 -0.62
C GLY A 31 9.00 -6.28 0.62
N LEU A 32 9.25 -7.13 1.62
CA LEU A 32 9.98 -6.77 2.83
C LEU A 32 11.41 -6.31 2.50
N ALA A 33 12.11 -7.03 1.64
CA ALA A 33 13.45 -6.66 1.20
C ALA A 33 13.46 -5.29 0.51
N ALA A 34 12.55 -5.05 -0.44
CA ALA A 34 12.41 -3.76 -1.11
C ALA A 34 12.09 -2.62 -0.14
N GLY A 35 11.13 -2.83 0.77
CA GLY A 35 10.77 -1.85 1.78
C GLY A 35 11.92 -1.56 2.75
N SER A 36 12.70 -2.58 3.12
CA SER A 36 13.87 -2.40 3.99
C SER A 36 14.96 -1.60 3.31
N ILE A 37 15.21 -1.80 2.01
CA ILE A 37 16.15 -1.00 1.23
C ILE A 37 15.73 0.47 1.24
N ILE A 38 14.47 0.78 0.94
CA ILE A 38 13.96 2.17 1.04
C ILE A 38 14.14 2.72 2.45
N GLY A 39 13.76 1.93 3.46
CA GLY A 39 13.87 2.31 4.85
C GLY A 39 15.29 2.67 5.26
N VAL A 40 16.29 1.91 4.80
CA VAL A 40 17.72 2.19 5.03
C VAL A 40 18.14 3.48 4.32
N LEU A 41 17.79 3.66 3.05
CA LEU A 41 18.14 4.85 2.28
C LEU A 41 17.60 6.14 2.94
N ILE A 42 16.38 6.11 3.44
CA ILE A 42 15.76 7.26 4.08
C ILE A 42 16.27 7.46 5.52
N ALA A 43 16.35 6.37 6.31
CA ALA A 43 16.66 6.47 7.72
C ALA A 43 18.15 6.76 8.02
N TYR A 44 19.06 6.21 7.22
CA TYR A 44 20.50 6.28 7.47
C TYR A 44 21.23 7.23 6.52
N PHE A 45 20.82 7.29 5.27
CA PHE A 45 21.42 8.18 4.27
C PHE A 45 20.70 9.53 4.15
N ASN A 46 19.58 9.72 4.87
CA ASN A 46 18.76 10.94 4.86
C ASN A 46 18.32 11.38 3.45
N ILE A 47 18.13 10.44 2.54
CA ILE A 47 17.61 10.71 1.19
C ILE A 47 16.14 11.14 1.32
N LEU A 48 15.73 12.13 0.54
CA LEU A 48 14.35 12.57 0.48
C LEU A 48 13.42 11.39 0.13
N PRO A 49 12.37 11.13 0.93
CA PRO A 49 11.50 9.96 0.75
C PRO A 49 10.94 9.82 -0.66
N ILE A 50 10.51 10.93 -1.29
CA ILE A 50 9.95 10.94 -2.64
C ILE A 50 10.99 10.45 -3.65
N ILE A 51 12.24 10.92 -3.57
CA ILE A 51 13.31 10.55 -4.51
C ILE A 51 13.66 9.07 -4.35
N ALA A 52 13.84 8.61 -3.10
CA ALA A 52 14.17 7.22 -2.81
C ALA A 52 13.07 6.25 -3.30
N THR A 53 11.80 6.58 -3.05
CA THR A 53 10.68 5.71 -3.43
C THR A 53 10.44 5.69 -4.94
N LEU A 54 10.51 6.83 -5.63
CA LEU A 54 10.38 6.88 -7.09
C LEU A 54 11.56 6.19 -7.80
N GLY A 55 12.77 6.38 -7.30
CA GLY A 55 13.96 5.70 -7.83
C GLY A 55 13.84 4.18 -7.71
N LEU A 56 13.51 3.68 -6.50
CA LEU A 56 13.36 2.23 -6.30
C LEU A 56 12.14 1.68 -7.05
N MET A 57 11.06 2.42 -7.18
CA MET A 57 9.91 2.02 -7.99
C MET A 57 10.31 1.70 -9.43
N ASN A 58 11.12 2.57 -10.06
CA ASN A 58 11.61 2.35 -11.43
C ASN A 58 12.59 1.16 -11.49
N ILE A 59 13.47 1.01 -10.51
CA ILE A 59 14.38 -0.15 -10.41
C ILE A 59 13.58 -1.46 -10.33
N LEU A 60 12.60 -1.55 -9.41
CA LEU A 60 11.78 -2.74 -9.23
C LEU A 60 10.93 -3.04 -10.47
N ARG A 61 10.47 -2.02 -11.19
CA ARG A 61 9.77 -2.18 -12.46
C ARG A 61 10.69 -2.72 -13.54
N GLY A 62 11.88 -2.16 -13.68
CA GLY A 62 12.91 -2.69 -14.59
C GLY A 62 13.26 -4.15 -14.27
N MET A 63 13.43 -4.47 -12.98
CA MET A 63 13.66 -5.86 -12.55
C MET A 63 12.50 -6.78 -12.90
N THR A 64 11.25 -6.31 -12.84
CA THR A 64 10.08 -7.11 -13.24
C THR A 64 10.19 -7.53 -14.71
N TYR A 65 10.56 -6.61 -15.61
CA TYR A 65 10.76 -6.92 -17.03
C TYR A 65 11.98 -7.81 -17.27
N LEU A 66 13.07 -7.62 -16.54
CA LEU A 66 14.28 -8.45 -16.66
C LEU A 66 14.00 -9.89 -16.24
N VAL A 67 13.35 -10.10 -15.09
CA VAL A 67 13.02 -11.43 -14.57
C VAL A 67 12.02 -12.14 -15.46
N SER A 68 11.01 -11.44 -15.96
CA SER A 68 10.00 -12.01 -16.86
C SER A 68 10.52 -12.17 -18.30
N LYS A 69 11.69 -11.60 -18.64
CA LYS A 69 12.19 -11.51 -20.03
C LYS A 69 11.15 -10.90 -20.97
N GLY A 70 10.37 -9.94 -20.47
CA GLY A 70 9.27 -9.33 -21.21
C GLY A 70 8.04 -10.21 -21.46
N LYS A 71 8.02 -11.44 -20.93
CA LYS A 71 6.90 -12.37 -21.10
C LYS A 71 5.86 -12.17 -20.01
N TRP A 72 4.61 -12.47 -20.35
CA TRP A 72 3.49 -12.50 -19.44
C TRP A 72 3.28 -13.91 -18.90
N VAL A 73 2.83 -14.02 -17.66
CA VAL A 73 2.36 -15.28 -17.09
C VAL A 73 0.84 -15.25 -17.11
N SER A 74 0.25 -16.20 -17.82
CA SER A 74 -1.20 -16.27 -18.06
C SER A 74 -1.89 -17.29 -17.15
N ALA A 75 -3.21 -17.21 -17.07
CA ALA A 75 -4.05 -18.02 -16.18
C ALA A 75 -3.84 -19.54 -16.30
N TYR A 76 -3.55 -20.05 -17.51
CA TYR A 76 -3.34 -21.49 -17.75
C TYR A 76 -2.01 -22.00 -17.16
N GLN A 77 -1.05 -21.12 -16.90
CA GLN A 77 0.24 -21.45 -16.31
C GLN A 77 0.19 -21.44 -14.76
N MET A 78 -0.90 -20.98 -14.17
CA MET A 78 -1.04 -20.87 -12.72
C MET A 78 -1.88 -22.01 -12.17
N SER A 79 -1.43 -22.60 -11.05
CA SER A 79 -2.17 -23.66 -10.36
C SER A 79 -3.53 -23.15 -9.83
N THR A 80 -4.50 -24.06 -9.75
CA THR A 80 -5.83 -23.75 -9.18
C THR A 80 -5.73 -23.34 -7.71
N GLY A 81 -4.82 -23.95 -6.94
CA GLY A 81 -4.56 -23.61 -5.55
C GLY A 81 -4.11 -22.16 -5.38
N PHE A 82 -3.21 -21.70 -6.25
CA PHE A 82 -2.76 -20.30 -6.24
C PHE A 82 -3.90 -19.32 -6.58
N LYS A 83 -4.69 -19.61 -7.62
CA LYS A 83 -5.86 -18.77 -7.98
C LYS A 83 -6.89 -18.71 -6.85
N ASN A 84 -7.11 -19.81 -6.16
CA ASN A 84 -8.04 -19.87 -5.04
C ASN A 84 -7.64 -19.02 -3.83
N LEU A 85 -6.38 -18.57 -3.71
CA LEU A 85 -5.99 -17.60 -2.67
C LEU A 85 -6.87 -16.35 -2.68
N SER A 86 -7.18 -15.84 -3.86
CA SER A 86 -7.97 -14.61 -4.02
C SER A 86 -9.39 -14.85 -4.49
N THR A 87 -9.62 -15.85 -5.36
CA THR A 87 -10.95 -16.14 -5.93
C THR A 87 -11.75 -17.14 -5.12
N GLY A 88 -11.09 -17.91 -4.26
CA GLY A 88 -11.73 -18.89 -3.40
C GLY A 88 -12.63 -18.26 -2.34
N THR A 89 -13.52 -19.07 -1.80
CA THR A 89 -14.40 -18.71 -0.68
C THR A 89 -14.14 -19.63 0.49
N THR A 90 -13.96 -19.05 1.67
CA THR A 90 -13.84 -19.77 2.93
C THR A 90 -15.00 -19.33 3.82
N LEU A 91 -15.78 -20.29 4.35
CA LEU A 91 -17.00 -20.01 5.14
C LEU A 91 -18.03 -19.13 4.39
N GLY A 92 -18.09 -19.23 3.05
CA GLY A 92 -19.01 -18.43 2.23
C GLY A 92 -18.55 -16.99 1.98
N ILE A 93 -17.37 -16.58 2.49
CA ILE A 93 -16.78 -15.24 2.33
C ILE A 93 -15.60 -15.34 1.37
N ASN A 94 -15.47 -14.37 0.45
CA ASN A 94 -14.32 -14.33 -0.46
C ASN A 94 -13.02 -14.13 0.34
N ASN A 95 -11.99 -14.91 -0.01
CA ASN A 95 -10.71 -14.91 0.69
C ASN A 95 -10.04 -13.53 0.75
N LEU A 96 -10.18 -12.68 -0.29
CA LEU A 96 -9.65 -11.32 -0.26
C LEU A 96 -10.23 -10.48 0.87
N ILE A 97 -11.52 -10.65 1.18
CA ILE A 97 -12.17 -9.95 2.29
C ILE A 97 -11.58 -10.44 3.60
N ILE A 98 -11.35 -11.75 3.73
CA ILE A 98 -10.75 -12.34 4.93
C ILE A 98 -9.33 -11.78 5.14
N PHE A 99 -8.49 -11.73 4.08
CA PHE A 99 -7.17 -11.10 4.16
C PHE A 99 -7.25 -9.63 4.57
N ALA A 100 -8.17 -8.87 3.96
CA ALA A 100 -8.35 -7.45 4.29
C ALA A 100 -8.76 -7.26 5.76
N VAL A 101 -9.67 -8.07 6.28
CA VAL A 101 -10.14 -8.00 7.68
C VAL A 101 -9.00 -8.38 8.65
N ILE A 102 -8.24 -9.44 8.36
CA ILE A 102 -7.10 -9.86 9.20
C ILE A 102 -6.05 -8.74 9.27
N ILE A 103 -5.68 -8.17 8.11
CA ILE A 103 -4.72 -7.07 8.04
C ILE A 103 -5.24 -5.86 8.80
N TYR A 104 -6.53 -5.53 8.65
CA TYR A 104 -7.15 -4.43 9.37
C TYR A 104 -7.09 -4.60 10.88
N ILE A 105 -7.52 -5.75 11.40
CA ILE A 105 -7.51 -6.04 12.83
C ILE A 105 -6.08 -5.95 13.37
N PHE A 106 -5.12 -6.57 12.67
CA PHE A 106 -3.72 -6.55 13.06
C PHE A 106 -3.16 -5.13 13.12
N TYR A 107 -3.31 -4.33 12.05
CA TYR A 107 -2.77 -2.98 12.00
C TYR A 107 -3.53 -2.00 12.90
N SER A 108 -4.84 -2.19 13.07
CA SER A 108 -5.62 -1.40 14.02
C SER A 108 -5.13 -1.62 15.45
N TYR A 109 -4.90 -2.86 15.84
CA TYR A 109 -4.32 -3.19 17.14
C TYR A 109 -2.89 -2.66 17.25
N PHE A 110 -2.05 -2.93 16.26
CA PHE A 110 -0.64 -2.53 16.24
C PHE A 110 -0.47 -1.01 16.38
N ILE A 111 -1.20 -0.23 15.61
CA ILE A 111 -1.09 1.24 15.61
C ILE A 111 -1.68 1.85 16.88
N ASN A 112 -2.86 1.38 17.34
CA ASN A 112 -3.57 2.03 18.44
C ASN A 112 -3.13 1.56 19.81
N GLN A 113 -2.71 0.28 19.96
CA GLN A 113 -2.48 -0.33 21.27
C GLN A 113 -0.99 -0.52 21.61
N THR A 114 -0.07 -0.47 20.62
CA THR A 114 1.34 -0.72 20.89
C THR A 114 2.14 0.57 21.16
N LYS A 115 3.27 0.42 21.87
CA LYS A 115 4.26 1.51 22.04
C LYS A 115 4.81 1.97 20.69
N THR A 116 5.07 1.03 19.79
CA THR A 116 5.60 1.30 18.44
C THR A 116 4.61 2.14 17.62
N GLY A 117 3.31 1.86 17.69
CA GLY A 117 2.29 2.68 17.03
C GLY A 117 2.32 4.14 17.51
N ARG A 118 2.43 4.36 18.83
CA ARG A 118 2.58 5.72 19.38
C ARG A 118 3.85 6.41 18.90
N TYR A 119 4.95 5.67 18.79
CA TYR A 119 6.21 6.22 18.27
C TYR A 119 6.12 6.59 16.79
N ILE A 120 5.37 5.83 15.98
CA ILE A 120 5.10 6.17 14.58
C ILE A 120 4.40 7.52 14.47
N TYR A 121 3.35 7.76 15.28
CA TYR A 121 2.68 9.05 15.32
C TYR A 121 3.58 10.18 15.83
N ALA A 122 4.38 9.93 16.87
CA ALA A 122 5.29 10.93 17.42
C ALA A 122 6.35 11.36 16.41
N VAL A 123 7.02 10.40 15.76
CA VAL A 123 8.01 10.67 14.70
C VAL A 123 7.39 11.36 13.49
N GLY A 124 6.15 10.98 13.13
CA GLY A 124 5.42 11.59 12.01
C GLY A 124 4.96 13.03 12.32
N SER A 125 4.67 13.35 13.59
CA SER A 125 4.20 14.68 14.01
C SER A 125 5.34 15.69 14.15
N SER A 126 6.42 15.31 14.83
CA SER A 126 7.62 16.12 15.03
C SER A 126 8.83 15.20 15.23
N PRO A 127 9.58 14.93 14.15
CA PRO A 127 10.76 14.06 14.23
C PRO A 127 11.80 14.54 15.27
N GLU A 128 12.01 15.86 15.35
CA GLU A 128 12.98 16.48 16.25
C GLU A 128 12.58 16.32 17.72
N THR A 129 11.31 16.62 18.03
CA THR A 129 10.79 16.43 19.40
C THR A 129 10.81 14.96 19.80
N ALA A 130 10.51 14.04 18.87
CA ALA A 130 10.57 12.62 19.14
C ALA A 130 11.99 12.15 19.49
N GLU A 131 13.01 12.67 18.82
CA GLU A 131 14.41 12.36 19.15
C GLU A 131 14.82 12.90 20.53
N LEU A 132 14.37 14.11 20.90
CA LEU A 132 14.66 14.71 22.22
C LEU A 132 14.13 13.87 23.38
N ILE A 133 12.99 13.20 23.22
CA ILE A 133 12.41 12.29 24.22
C ILE A 133 12.94 10.85 24.11
N GLY A 134 14.01 10.61 23.34
CA GLY A 134 14.71 9.34 23.25
C GLY A 134 14.14 8.33 22.25
N ILE A 135 13.21 8.73 21.38
CA ILE A 135 12.68 7.83 20.33
C ILE A 135 13.70 7.72 19.19
N LYS A 136 14.12 6.49 18.88
CA LYS A 136 15.08 6.21 17.81
C LYS A 136 14.41 6.35 16.43
N ARG A 137 14.30 7.59 15.90
CA ARG A 137 13.66 7.92 14.61
C ARG A 137 14.05 6.96 13.49
N ARG A 138 15.36 6.69 13.33
CA ARG A 138 15.88 5.83 12.25
C ARG A 138 15.25 4.42 12.28
N ARG A 139 15.08 3.82 13.47
CA ARG A 139 14.47 2.51 13.63
C ARG A 139 12.98 2.53 13.28
N ILE A 140 12.28 3.60 13.65
CA ILE A 140 10.85 3.74 13.34
C ILE A 140 10.64 3.89 11.83
N ILE A 141 11.44 4.72 11.16
CA ILE A 141 11.37 4.88 9.70
C ILE A 141 11.64 3.55 9.00
N LEU A 142 12.74 2.86 9.35
CA LEU A 142 13.07 1.55 8.79
C LEU A 142 11.91 0.55 8.96
N LEU A 143 11.36 0.46 10.16
CA LEU A 143 10.24 -0.44 10.46
C LEU A 143 9.01 -0.12 9.61
N VAL A 144 8.62 1.15 9.50
CA VAL A 144 7.43 1.56 8.72
C VAL A 144 7.58 1.21 7.25
N TYR A 145 8.73 1.52 6.64
CA TYR A 145 8.96 1.18 5.23
C TYR A 145 9.07 -0.33 5.00
N SER A 146 9.67 -1.08 5.92
CA SER A 146 9.74 -2.54 5.85
C SER A 146 8.35 -3.19 5.94
N LEU A 147 7.51 -2.74 6.87
CA LEU A 147 6.11 -3.21 7.00
C LEU A 147 5.28 -2.85 5.77
N MET A 148 5.47 -1.64 5.23
CA MET A 148 4.78 -1.22 4.01
C MET A 148 5.21 -2.05 2.80
N GLY A 149 6.51 -2.35 2.70
CA GLY A 149 7.04 -3.25 1.69
C GLY A 149 6.46 -4.65 1.78
N LEU A 150 6.39 -5.22 2.99
CA LEU A 150 5.77 -6.52 3.25
C LEU A 150 4.31 -6.56 2.78
N LEU A 151 3.51 -5.55 3.12
CA LEU A 151 2.11 -5.44 2.65
C LEU A 151 2.02 -5.28 1.13
N ALA A 152 2.91 -4.49 0.54
CA ALA A 152 2.95 -4.31 -0.91
C ALA A 152 3.34 -5.62 -1.62
N GLY A 153 4.21 -6.44 -1.01
CA GLY A 153 4.54 -7.78 -1.47
C GLY A 153 3.34 -8.70 -1.46
N LEU A 154 2.65 -8.79 -0.33
CA LEU A 154 1.41 -9.55 -0.17
C LEU A 154 0.34 -9.12 -1.18
N ALA A 155 0.11 -7.81 -1.30
CA ALA A 155 -0.87 -7.27 -2.24
C ALA A 155 -0.53 -7.61 -3.70
N GLY A 156 0.76 -7.69 -4.06
CA GLY A 156 1.20 -8.12 -5.39
C GLY A 156 0.84 -9.58 -5.70
N VAL A 157 1.03 -10.48 -4.74
CA VAL A 157 0.65 -11.90 -4.88
C VAL A 157 -0.87 -12.05 -5.01
N LEU A 158 -1.63 -11.39 -4.12
CA LEU A 158 -3.09 -11.42 -4.15
C LEU A 158 -3.67 -10.81 -5.43
N TRP A 159 -3.03 -9.77 -5.97
CA TRP A 159 -3.40 -9.16 -7.24
C TRP A 159 -3.26 -10.16 -8.40
N VAL A 160 -2.10 -10.79 -8.51
CA VAL A 160 -1.84 -11.78 -9.56
C VAL A 160 -2.72 -13.02 -9.40
N SER A 161 -2.97 -13.46 -8.17
CA SER A 161 -3.92 -14.55 -7.89
C SER A 161 -5.34 -14.19 -8.33
N LYS A 162 -5.80 -12.94 -8.07
CA LYS A 162 -7.14 -12.47 -8.43
C LYS A 162 -7.37 -12.39 -9.94
N PHE A 163 -6.41 -11.78 -10.65
CA PHE A 163 -6.54 -11.55 -12.09
C PHE A 163 -5.99 -12.70 -12.93
N ALA A 164 -5.34 -13.67 -12.29
CA ALA A 164 -4.67 -14.80 -12.91
C ALA A 164 -3.75 -14.37 -14.08
N SER A 165 -3.09 -13.23 -13.92
CA SER A 165 -2.19 -12.64 -14.91
C SER A 165 -1.10 -11.83 -14.20
N ALA A 166 0.17 -12.04 -14.62
CA ALA A 166 1.28 -11.22 -14.20
C ALA A 166 1.96 -10.62 -15.43
N GLN A 167 2.10 -9.29 -15.42
CA GLN A 167 2.65 -8.50 -16.50
C GLN A 167 3.66 -7.50 -15.93
N GLY A 168 4.57 -6.99 -16.76
CA GLY A 168 5.56 -6.00 -16.33
C GLY A 168 4.95 -4.67 -15.87
N ASP A 169 3.79 -4.33 -16.42
CA ASP A 169 3.02 -3.12 -16.10
C ASP A 169 1.92 -3.35 -15.04
N THR A 170 1.90 -4.51 -14.39
CA THR A 170 0.95 -4.82 -13.32
C THR A 170 0.91 -3.70 -12.28
N ALA A 171 -0.30 -3.22 -11.97
CA ALA A 171 -0.59 -2.18 -10.98
C ALA A 171 0.10 -0.82 -11.24
N VAL A 172 0.39 -0.46 -12.52
CA VAL A 172 0.87 0.89 -12.88
C VAL A 172 -0.19 1.93 -12.52
N GLY A 173 0.23 3.01 -11.85
CA GLY A 173 -0.66 4.09 -11.42
C GLY A 173 -1.51 3.76 -10.17
N TYR A 174 -1.48 2.51 -9.69
CA TYR A 174 -2.27 2.11 -8.53
C TYR A 174 -1.81 2.81 -7.24
N GLU A 175 -0.56 3.27 -7.20
CA GLU A 175 -0.02 4.09 -6.12
C GLU A 175 -0.85 5.37 -5.88
N MET A 176 -1.31 6.02 -6.95
CA MET A 176 -2.16 7.22 -6.85
C MET A 176 -3.53 6.90 -6.26
N ASN A 177 -4.11 5.75 -6.62
CA ASN A 177 -5.38 5.30 -6.07
C ASN A 177 -5.28 5.03 -4.55
N VAL A 178 -4.17 4.44 -4.10
CA VAL A 178 -3.92 4.18 -2.68
C VAL A 178 -3.73 5.49 -1.91
N ILE A 179 -2.97 6.44 -2.46
CA ILE A 179 -2.80 7.78 -1.86
C ILE A 179 -4.16 8.46 -1.74
N ALA A 180 -4.97 8.45 -2.81
CA ALA A 180 -6.31 9.04 -2.81
C ALA A 180 -7.19 8.43 -1.72
N ALA A 181 -7.26 7.11 -1.63
CA ALA A 181 -8.06 6.40 -0.64
C ALA A 181 -7.63 6.74 0.80
N THR A 182 -6.32 6.84 1.06
CA THR A 182 -5.79 7.18 2.39
C THR A 182 -6.06 8.63 2.77
N VAL A 183 -5.90 9.57 1.83
CA VAL A 183 -6.19 11.00 2.05
C VAL A 183 -7.68 11.23 2.26
N LEU A 184 -8.54 10.59 1.46
CA LEU A 184 -9.99 10.56 1.67
C LEU A 184 -10.36 9.99 3.04
N GLY A 185 -9.61 8.99 3.51
CA GLY A 185 -9.74 8.42 4.84
C GLY A 185 -9.24 9.33 5.97
N GLY A 186 -8.79 10.55 5.66
CA GLY A 186 -8.38 11.55 6.66
C GLY A 186 -6.96 11.36 7.20
N VAL A 187 -6.10 10.64 6.48
CA VAL A 187 -4.68 10.56 6.80
C VAL A 187 -3.98 11.83 6.33
N SER A 188 -3.20 12.46 7.22
CA SER A 188 -2.45 13.66 6.92
C SER A 188 -1.26 13.37 6.02
N VAL A 189 -1.16 14.07 4.90
CA VAL A 189 0.00 14.01 3.99
C VAL A 189 1.27 14.53 4.68
N SER A 190 1.13 15.47 5.63
CA SER A 190 2.24 16.00 6.41
C SER A 190 2.71 15.06 7.53
N GLY A 191 2.05 13.91 7.74
CA GLY A 191 2.39 12.93 8.76
C GLY A 191 1.74 13.17 10.12
N GLY A 192 1.97 12.26 11.06
CA GLY A 192 1.60 12.35 12.47
C GLY A 192 0.11 12.25 12.80
N ARG A 193 -0.77 12.20 11.81
CA ARG A 193 -2.24 12.14 12.00
C ARG A 193 -2.88 11.19 11.01
N GLY A 194 -3.80 10.37 11.50
CA GLY A 194 -4.58 9.42 10.70
C GLY A 194 -5.24 8.38 11.61
N ARG A 195 -6.22 7.67 11.07
CA ARG A 195 -6.88 6.54 11.76
C ARG A 195 -7.02 5.38 10.79
N VAL A 196 -6.75 4.16 11.26
CA VAL A 196 -6.88 2.95 10.43
C VAL A 196 -8.31 2.76 9.93
N THR A 197 -9.32 3.08 10.77
CA THR A 197 -10.74 3.06 10.37
C THR A 197 -11.04 4.03 9.22
N GLY A 198 -10.40 5.22 9.24
CA GLY A 198 -10.54 6.18 8.16
C GLY A 198 -10.01 5.65 6.83
N ILE A 199 -8.86 4.98 6.85
CA ILE A 199 -8.27 4.36 5.65
C ILE A 199 -9.24 3.36 5.01
N ILE A 200 -9.92 2.53 5.81
CA ILE A 200 -10.91 1.57 5.30
C ILE A 200 -12.09 2.28 4.65
N LEU A 201 -12.65 3.27 5.33
CA LEU A 201 -13.79 4.02 4.77
C LEU A 201 -13.40 4.72 3.48
N GLY A 202 -12.21 5.33 3.43
CA GLY A 202 -11.67 5.92 2.21
C GLY A 202 -11.42 4.90 1.10
N SER A 203 -10.91 3.71 1.45
CA SER A 203 -10.69 2.63 0.47
C SER A 203 -12.00 2.05 -0.08
N ILE A 204 -13.02 1.89 0.76
CA ILE A 204 -14.36 1.45 0.33
C ILE A 204 -14.97 2.49 -0.60
N LEU A 205 -14.95 3.77 -0.21
CA LEU A 205 -15.51 4.86 -1.01
C LEU A 205 -14.82 4.96 -2.37
N PHE A 206 -13.47 4.91 -2.38
CA PHE A 206 -12.70 4.95 -3.62
C PHE A 206 -12.94 3.69 -4.47
N GLY A 207 -13.06 2.52 -3.84
CA GLY A 207 -13.39 1.27 -4.50
C GLY A 207 -14.78 1.28 -5.14
N ILE A 208 -15.79 1.86 -4.47
CA ILE A 208 -17.12 2.06 -5.04
C ILE A 208 -17.04 2.95 -6.28
N LEU A 209 -16.34 4.08 -6.20
CA LEU A 209 -16.13 4.98 -7.34
C LEU A 209 -15.46 4.25 -8.50
N ALA A 210 -14.36 3.54 -8.25
CA ALA A 210 -13.62 2.82 -9.28
C ALA A 210 -14.42 1.72 -9.96
N ASN A 211 -15.37 1.09 -9.26
CA ASN A 211 -16.24 0.05 -9.82
C ASN A 211 -17.55 0.60 -10.44
N ALA A 212 -18.07 1.71 -9.93
CA ALA A 212 -19.30 2.30 -10.45
C ALA A 212 -19.14 2.90 -11.85
N LEU A 213 -18.02 3.57 -12.10
CA LEU A 213 -17.75 4.24 -13.37
C LEU A 213 -17.77 3.30 -14.59
N PRO A 214 -17.14 2.11 -14.55
CA PRO A 214 -17.27 1.12 -15.62
C PRO A 214 -18.69 0.62 -15.83
N LEU A 215 -19.48 0.45 -14.76
CA LEU A 215 -20.86 -0.06 -14.85
C LEU A 215 -21.81 0.85 -15.63
N ILE A 216 -21.54 2.16 -15.61
CA ILE A 216 -22.31 3.15 -16.39
C ILE A 216 -21.69 3.42 -17.77
N ASN A 217 -20.85 2.50 -18.26
CA ASN A 217 -20.18 2.55 -19.57
C ASN A 217 -19.34 3.81 -19.82
N ILE A 218 -18.80 4.42 -18.78
CA ILE A 218 -17.85 5.54 -18.93
C ILE A 218 -16.51 4.99 -19.43
N SER A 219 -15.95 5.63 -20.47
CA SER A 219 -14.67 5.20 -21.04
C SER A 219 -13.53 5.26 -20.01
N PRO A 220 -12.50 4.39 -20.11
CA PRO A 220 -11.35 4.38 -19.19
C PRO A 220 -10.66 5.74 -19.05
N PHE A 221 -10.64 6.55 -20.12
CA PHE A 221 -10.05 7.90 -20.10
C PHE A 221 -10.83 8.84 -19.16
N TRP A 222 -12.15 8.83 -19.23
CA TRP A 222 -13.00 9.59 -18.34
C TRP A 222 -12.93 9.10 -16.89
N GLN A 223 -12.76 7.80 -16.68
CA GLN A 223 -12.54 7.24 -15.35
C GLN A 223 -11.28 7.80 -14.71
N GLN A 224 -10.14 7.83 -15.45
CA GLN A 224 -8.90 8.43 -14.97
C GLN A 224 -9.06 9.93 -14.67
N PHE A 225 -9.76 10.67 -15.54
CA PHE A 225 -10.03 12.09 -15.34
C PHE A 225 -10.83 12.35 -14.06
N ILE A 226 -11.93 11.62 -13.85
CA ILE A 226 -12.79 11.74 -12.66
C ILE A 226 -12.00 11.36 -11.40
N GLN A 227 -11.23 10.26 -11.44
CA GLN A 227 -10.37 9.86 -10.32
C GLN A 227 -9.37 10.97 -9.98
N GLY A 228 -8.75 11.60 -10.96
CA GLY A 228 -7.85 12.73 -10.76
C GLY A 228 -8.54 13.91 -10.06
N ILE A 229 -9.75 14.27 -10.47
CA ILE A 229 -10.54 15.33 -9.81
C ILE A 229 -10.85 14.96 -8.36
N VAL A 230 -11.27 13.73 -8.09
CA VAL A 230 -11.57 13.25 -6.73
C VAL A 230 -10.34 13.32 -5.84
N ILE A 231 -9.17 12.92 -6.37
CA ILE A 231 -7.89 13.02 -5.64
C ILE A 231 -7.58 14.46 -5.27
N LEU A 232 -7.65 15.38 -6.24
CA LEU A 232 -7.40 16.80 -6.00
C LEU A 232 -8.38 17.41 -5.00
N ALA A 233 -9.66 17.12 -5.14
CA ALA A 233 -10.69 17.58 -4.21
C ALA A 233 -10.44 17.06 -2.78
N ALA A 234 -10.05 15.80 -2.63
CA ALA A 234 -9.73 15.20 -1.35
C ALA A 234 -8.50 15.88 -0.68
N ILE A 235 -7.44 16.10 -1.45
CA ILE A 235 -6.22 16.77 -0.95
C ILE A 235 -6.52 18.21 -0.55
N ILE A 236 -7.22 18.97 -1.39
CA ILE A 236 -7.60 20.37 -1.10
C ILE A 236 -8.45 20.42 0.17
N SER A 237 -9.47 19.58 0.28
CA SER A 237 -10.33 19.50 1.46
C SER A 237 -9.54 19.20 2.73
N ASN A 238 -8.61 18.24 2.66
CA ASN A 238 -7.75 17.86 3.79
C ASN A 238 -6.86 19.04 4.23
N VAL A 239 -6.20 19.71 3.29
CA VAL A 239 -5.34 20.88 3.56
C VAL A 239 -6.15 22.05 4.16
N LEU A 240 -7.34 22.32 3.62
CA LEU A 240 -8.20 23.40 4.14
C LEU A 240 -8.69 23.10 5.58
N LEU A 241 -9.09 21.86 5.85
CA LEU A 241 -9.48 21.42 7.19
C LEU A 241 -8.31 21.52 8.17
N GLN A 242 -7.13 21.10 7.75
CA GLN A 242 -5.93 21.21 8.58
C GLN A 242 -5.62 22.67 8.94
N ARG A 243 -5.58 23.56 7.97
CA ARG A 243 -5.35 25.01 8.19
C ARG A 243 -6.41 25.64 9.11
N ARG A 244 -7.68 25.24 8.99
CA ARG A 244 -8.74 25.70 9.89
C ARG A 244 -8.51 25.26 11.32
N ASN A 245 -8.13 24.00 11.52
CA ASN A 245 -7.85 23.44 12.85
C ASN A 245 -6.63 24.09 13.52
N GLU A 246 -5.58 24.38 12.75
CA GLU A 246 -4.38 25.07 13.24
C GLU A 246 -4.72 26.52 13.67
N ARG A 247 -5.47 27.24 12.86
CA ARG A 247 -5.94 28.60 13.20
C ARG A 247 -6.84 28.62 14.44
N ALA A 248 -7.72 27.62 14.58
CA ALA A 248 -8.57 27.49 15.76
C ALA A 248 -7.75 27.18 17.04
N ALA A 249 -6.71 26.36 16.92
CA ALA A 249 -5.80 26.06 18.03
C ALA A 249 -4.98 27.27 18.46
N LEU A 250 -4.50 28.09 17.51
CA LEU A 250 -3.78 29.34 17.81
C LEU A 250 -4.67 30.37 18.51
N LYS A 251 -5.93 30.53 18.08
CA LYS A 251 -6.90 31.43 18.75
C LYS A 251 -7.19 31.01 20.20
N LYS A 252 -7.23 29.69 20.49
CA LYS A 252 -7.43 29.20 21.88
C LYS A 252 -6.21 29.39 22.79
N ARG A 253 -5.02 29.60 22.23
CA ARG A 253 -3.78 29.85 23.00
C ARG A 253 -3.53 31.37 23.24
N ALA A 254 -4.22 32.21 22.50
CA ALA A 254 -4.11 33.68 22.60
C ALA A 254 -5.15 34.30 23.57
N ILE A 255 -5.98 33.47 24.19
CA ILE A 255 -6.89 33.78 25.29
C ILE A 255 -6.39 33.11 26.57
#